data_39020a12b4eb6c0dea4c79d61d756f75
#
_entry.id   39020a12b4eb6c0dea4c79d61d756f75
#
_cell.length_a   1.000
_cell.length_b   1.000
_cell.length_c   1.000
_cell.angle_alpha   90.00
_cell.angle_beta   90.00
_cell.angle_gamma   90.00
#
_symmetry.space_group_name_H-M   'P 1'
#
loop_
_entity.id
_entity.type
_entity.pdbx_description
1 polymer ?
#
loop_
_entity_poly.entity_id
_entity_poly.type
_entity_poly.pdbx_seq_one_letter_code
_entity_poly.pdbx_strand_id
1 'polypeptide(L)'
;QSSSPGLRVAVSSDESKMINFDKKPKVIISASGMCEAGRIRHHLKHNLWRSDSTVLFVGYQVPGTLGYALLNGAKKVKLFGEEIEVRASIVNLPGISGHADKNQLTEWLGAIKKQAGACIYSPWRGIHSRVLCKPCA
;
A
#
# COMPACT_ATOMS: atom_id res chain seq x y z
N GLN A 1 25.01 3.22 -8.05
CA GLN A 1 24.05 2.74 -7.03
C GLN A 1 24.65 3.06 -5.67
N SER A 2 24.18 4.11 -5.03
CA SER A 2 24.56 4.43 -3.65
C SER A 2 23.82 3.47 -2.71
N SER A 3 24.46 2.43 -2.26
CA SER A 3 23.94 1.56 -1.21
C SER A 3 24.17 2.23 0.13
N SER A 4 23.09 2.69 0.77
CA SER A 4 23.17 3.12 2.17
C SER A 4 23.65 1.94 3.04
N PRO A 5 24.53 2.18 4.02
CA PRO A 5 24.99 1.11 4.93
C PRO A 5 23.79 0.44 5.61
N GLY A 6 23.68 -0.88 5.49
CA GLY A 6 22.59 -1.65 6.07
C GLY A 6 21.38 -1.91 5.16
N LEU A 7 21.27 -1.26 3.99
CA LEU A 7 20.23 -1.56 3.01
C LEU A 7 20.61 -2.81 2.19
N ARG A 8 19.70 -3.79 2.17
CA ARG A 8 19.81 -4.98 1.31
C ARG A 8 18.60 -5.07 0.40
N VAL A 9 18.84 -5.31 -0.88
CA VAL A 9 17.79 -5.48 -1.89
C VAL A 9 17.68 -6.95 -2.24
N ALA A 10 16.52 -7.55 -1.97
CA ALA A 10 16.22 -8.91 -2.43
C ALA A 10 15.74 -8.85 -3.89
N VAL A 11 16.54 -9.33 -4.80
CA VAL A 11 16.23 -9.32 -6.24
C VAL A 11 15.29 -10.49 -6.58
N SER A 12 15.59 -11.68 -6.08
CA SER A 12 14.80 -12.87 -6.33
C SER A 12 13.69 -13.09 -5.29
N SER A 13 12.69 -13.91 -5.63
CA SER A 13 11.66 -14.34 -4.70
C SER A 13 12.22 -15.21 -3.56
N ASP A 14 13.25 -15.99 -3.84
CA ASP A 14 13.84 -16.87 -2.85
C ASP A 14 14.70 -16.11 -1.83
N GLU A 15 15.44 -15.09 -2.27
CA GLU A 15 16.10 -14.15 -1.36
C GLU A 15 15.09 -13.45 -0.44
N SER A 16 13.96 -13.02 -1.00
CA SER A 16 12.88 -12.41 -0.21
C SER A 16 12.29 -13.36 0.82
N LYS A 17 12.11 -14.64 0.48
CA LYS A 17 11.62 -15.66 1.42
C LYS A 17 12.62 -15.88 2.57
N MET A 18 13.92 -15.92 2.26
CA MET A 18 14.97 -16.13 3.25
C MET A 18 15.00 -15.05 4.34
N ILE A 19 14.54 -13.83 4.05
CA ILE A 19 14.41 -12.74 5.04
C ILE A 19 13.53 -13.17 6.23
N ASN A 20 12.49 -13.97 6.01
CA ASN A 20 11.57 -14.39 7.06
C ASN A 20 12.20 -15.36 8.07
N PHE A 21 13.27 -16.06 7.69
CA PHE A 21 13.98 -17.01 8.56
C PHE A 21 15.11 -16.36 9.38
N ASP A 22 15.54 -15.17 9.00
CA ASP A 22 16.52 -14.41 9.77
C ASP A 22 15.84 -13.75 10.98
N LYS A 23 16.26 -14.12 12.19
CA LYS A 23 15.66 -13.65 13.46
C LYS A 23 16.17 -12.28 13.92
N LYS A 24 17.13 -11.69 13.24
CA LYS A 24 17.65 -10.36 13.60
C LYS A 24 16.57 -9.29 13.40
N PRO A 25 16.50 -8.27 14.27
CA PRO A 25 15.63 -7.14 14.07
C PRO A 25 15.90 -6.45 12.71
N LYS A 26 14.84 -6.19 11.96
CA LYS A 26 14.95 -5.59 10.63
C LYS A 26 13.68 -4.88 10.22
N VAL A 27 13.79 -3.98 9.26
CA VAL A 27 12.66 -3.36 8.56
C VAL A 27 12.58 -4.00 7.18
N ILE A 28 11.39 -4.47 6.80
CA ILE A 28 11.11 -5.03 5.48
C ILE A 28 10.21 -4.05 4.74
N ILE A 29 10.68 -3.54 3.60
CA ILE A 29 9.90 -2.70 2.70
C ILE A 29 9.52 -3.56 1.50
N SER A 30 8.23 -3.76 1.29
CA SER A 30 7.73 -4.65 0.23
C SER A 30 6.44 -4.14 -0.39
N ALA A 31 6.25 -4.36 -1.68
CA ALA A 31 5.01 -4.14 -2.41
C ALA A 31 4.12 -5.41 -2.34
N SER A 32 2.77 -5.34 -2.49
CA SER A 32 1.99 -4.13 -2.79
C SER A 32 1.46 -3.44 -1.52
N GLY A 33 1.19 -2.13 -1.60
CA GLY A 33 0.77 -1.33 -0.46
C GLY A 33 -0.56 -1.74 0.16
N MET A 34 -1.46 -2.39 -0.58
CA MET A 34 -2.77 -2.89 -0.10
C MET A 34 -2.74 -4.36 0.32
N CYS A 35 -1.58 -5.00 0.26
CA CYS A 35 -1.34 -6.40 0.64
C CYS A 35 -2.10 -7.45 -0.19
N GLU A 36 -2.64 -7.08 -1.36
CA GLU A 36 -3.42 -8.00 -2.22
C GLU A 36 -2.54 -8.89 -3.10
N ALA A 37 -1.34 -8.45 -3.41
CA ALA A 37 -0.41 -9.15 -4.28
C ALA A 37 1.04 -8.98 -3.83
N GLY A 38 1.96 -9.68 -4.48
CA GLY A 38 3.40 -9.50 -4.30
C GLY A 38 3.97 -10.16 -3.06
N ARG A 39 5.25 -9.84 -2.83
CA ARG A 39 6.07 -10.47 -1.78
C ARG A 39 5.60 -10.14 -0.36
N ILE A 40 4.93 -9.01 -0.17
CA ILE A 40 4.41 -8.59 1.13
C ILE A 40 3.50 -9.67 1.74
N ARG A 41 2.72 -10.39 0.94
CA ARG A 41 1.83 -11.44 1.44
C ARG A 41 2.60 -12.59 2.10
N HIS A 42 3.77 -12.94 1.58
CA HIS A 42 4.65 -13.95 2.20
C HIS A 42 5.22 -13.44 3.51
N HIS A 43 5.66 -12.17 3.55
CA HIS A 43 6.16 -11.57 4.79
C HIS A 43 5.05 -11.49 5.85
N LEU A 44 3.83 -11.12 5.48
CA LEU A 44 2.69 -11.09 6.40
C LEU A 44 2.35 -12.48 6.93
N LYS A 45 2.33 -13.51 6.08
CA LYS A 45 2.08 -14.89 6.51
C LYS A 45 3.04 -15.33 7.63
N HIS A 46 4.31 -14.94 7.53
CA HIS A 46 5.33 -15.35 8.49
C HIS A 46 5.45 -14.44 9.72
N ASN A 47 4.86 -13.25 9.71
CA ASN A 47 5.08 -12.27 10.78
C ASN A 47 3.81 -11.76 11.46
N LEU A 48 2.60 -11.91 10.89
CA LEU A 48 1.35 -11.41 11.49
C LEU A 48 1.02 -12.06 12.83
N TRP A 49 1.35 -13.33 13.02
CA TRP A 49 1.10 -14.07 14.26
C TRP A 49 2.07 -13.74 15.39
N ARG A 50 3.13 -12.99 15.10
CA ARG A 50 4.17 -12.61 16.04
C ARG A 50 3.80 -11.30 16.74
N SER A 51 3.76 -11.33 18.06
CA SER A 51 3.47 -10.13 18.88
C SER A 51 4.61 -9.10 18.92
N ASP A 52 5.83 -9.51 18.53
CA ASP A 52 7.01 -8.66 18.45
C ASP A 52 7.18 -7.98 17.07
N SER A 53 6.23 -8.20 16.18
CA SER A 53 6.23 -7.61 14.84
C SER A 53 5.29 -6.42 14.75
N THR A 54 5.63 -5.46 13.88
CA THR A 54 4.78 -4.32 13.57
C THR A 54 4.60 -4.22 12.07
N VAL A 55 3.36 -4.05 11.62
CA VAL A 55 3.02 -3.72 10.23
C VAL A 55 2.67 -2.24 10.15
N LEU A 56 3.44 -1.50 9.37
CA LEU A 56 3.26 -0.07 9.17
C LEU A 56 2.67 0.19 7.79
N PHE A 57 1.48 0.75 7.76
CA PHE A 57 0.86 1.24 6.54
C PHE A 57 1.16 2.73 6.36
N VAL A 58 1.65 3.09 5.18
CA VAL A 58 2.02 4.48 4.82
C VAL A 58 1.11 5.07 3.74
N GLY A 59 0.12 4.30 3.27
CA GLY A 59 -0.80 4.72 2.20
C GLY A 59 -2.24 4.31 2.51
N TYR A 60 -3.15 4.91 1.74
CA TYR A 60 -4.58 4.61 1.82
C TYR A 60 -4.86 3.13 1.54
N GLN A 61 -5.77 2.56 2.32
CA GLN A 61 -6.23 1.18 2.16
C GLN A 61 -7.68 1.16 1.67
N VAL A 62 -7.92 0.51 0.54
CA VAL A 62 -9.26 0.42 -0.07
C VAL A 62 -10.11 -0.60 0.67
N PRO A 63 -11.39 -0.30 0.98
CA PRO A 63 -12.32 -1.29 1.52
C PRO A 63 -12.35 -2.58 0.69
N GLY A 64 -12.33 -3.72 1.39
CA GLY A 64 -12.29 -5.04 0.77
C GLY A 64 -10.87 -5.60 0.56
N THR A 65 -9.82 -4.82 0.81
CA THR A 65 -8.43 -5.31 0.74
C THR A 65 -7.95 -5.88 2.08
N LEU A 66 -6.92 -6.71 2.02
CA LEU A 66 -6.27 -7.26 3.22
C LEU A 66 -5.71 -6.14 4.12
N GLY A 67 -5.08 -5.12 3.52
CA GLY A 67 -4.56 -3.99 4.27
C GLY A 67 -5.66 -3.22 5.00
N TYR A 68 -6.82 -3.04 4.38
CA TYR A 68 -7.99 -2.44 5.02
C TYR A 68 -8.49 -3.29 6.21
N ALA A 69 -8.60 -4.61 6.03
CA ALA A 69 -9.03 -5.51 7.09
C ALA A 69 -8.08 -5.45 8.29
N LEU A 70 -6.77 -5.43 8.06
CA LEU A 70 -5.76 -5.31 9.11
C LEU A 70 -5.87 -3.99 9.87
N LEU A 71 -6.01 -2.86 9.16
CA LEU A 71 -6.19 -1.54 9.79
C LEU A 71 -7.47 -1.43 10.61
N ASN A 72 -8.52 -2.15 10.24
CA ASN A 72 -9.78 -2.20 10.98
C ASN A 72 -9.80 -3.27 12.08
N GLY A 73 -8.66 -3.79 12.47
CA GLY A 73 -8.50 -4.64 13.64
C GLY A 73 -8.92 -6.09 13.44
N ALA A 74 -8.84 -6.62 12.22
CA ALA A 74 -9.07 -8.03 11.96
C ALA A 74 -8.17 -8.89 12.85
N LYS A 75 -8.77 -9.80 13.63
CA LYS A 75 -8.04 -10.72 14.52
C LYS A 75 -7.48 -11.93 13.78
N LYS A 76 -8.05 -12.25 12.63
CA LYS A 76 -7.65 -13.35 11.77
C LYS A 76 -7.82 -12.93 10.32
N VAL A 77 -6.90 -13.36 9.48
CA VAL A 77 -6.93 -13.12 8.03
C VAL A 77 -6.56 -14.38 7.27
N LYS A 78 -7.04 -14.53 6.05
CA LYS A 78 -6.74 -15.68 5.20
C LYS A 78 -5.62 -15.33 4.21
N LEU A 79 -4.51 -16.05 4.29
CA LEU A 79 -3.36 -15.90 3.39
C LEU A 79 -2.98 -17.26 2.79
N PHE A 80 -2.94 -17.35 1.47
CA PHE A 80 -2.61 -18.60 0.75
C PHE A 80 -3.45 -19.82 1.20
N GLY A 81 -4.74 -19.58 1.50
CA GLY A 81 -5.64 -20.64 1.95
C GLY A 81 -5.58 -20.96 3.46
N GLU A 82 -4.61 -20.42 4.19
CA GLU A 82 -4.44 -20.64 5.63
C GLU A 82 -4.98 -19.45 6.43
N GLU A 83 -5.61 -19.73 7.58
CA GLU A 83 -6.04 -18.72 8.54
C GLU A 83 -4.86 -18.35 9.46
N ILE A 84 -4.53 -17.06 9.50
CA ILE A 84 -3.43 -16.51 10.27
C ILE A 84 -3.99 -15.58 11.34
N GLU A 85 -3.64 -15.81 12.60
CA GLU A 85 -3.93 -14.88 13.69
C GLU A 85 -3.13 -13.58 13.53
N VAL A 86 -3.77 -12.45 13.83
CA VAL A 86 -3.14 -11.14 13.84
C VAL A 86 -2.78 -10.76 15.27
N ARG A 87 -1.53 -10.97 15.64
CA ARG A 87 -0.94 -10.57 16.93
C ARG A 87 0.04 -9.42 16.79
N ALA A 88 0.53 -9.18 15.57
CA ALA A 88 1.40 -8.06 15.25
C ALA A 88 0.68 -6.72 15.52
N SER A 89 1.44 -5.71 15.91
CA SER A 89 0.94 -4.35 16.02
C SER A 89 0.66 -3.80 14.62
N ILE A 90 -0.52 -3.24 14.40
CA ILE A 90 -0.90 -2.62 13.13
C ILE A 90 -0.93 -1.11 13.32
N VAL A 91 -0.12 -0.39 12.56
CA VAL A 91 0.06 1.06 12.67
C VAL A 91 -0.23 1.71 11.32
N ASN A 92 -0.98 2.79 11.33
CA ASN A 92 -1.18 3.65 10.16
C ASN A 92 -0.41 4.96 10.37
N LEU A 93 0.40 5.32 9.37
CA LEU A 93 1.13 6.58 9.34
C LEU A 93 0.55 7.46 8.24
N PRO A 94 -0.37 8.36 8.56
CA PRO A 94 -0.98 9.24 7.56
C PRO A 94 0.02 10.30 7.07
N GLY A 95 -0.19 10.81 5.86
CA GLY A 95 0.55 11.97 5.34
C GLY A 95 1.80 11.67 4.54
N ILE A 96 2.16 10.40 4.30
CA ILE A 96 3.28 10.01 3.43
C ILE A 96 2.78 9.54 2.05
N SER A 97 1.64 10.05 1.58
CA SER A 97 1.18 9.73 0.24
C SER A 97 1.94 10.56 -0.81
N GLY A 98 2.52 9.88 -1.79
CA GLY A 98 3.06 10.52 -2.99
C GLY A 98 2.01 10.88 -4.04
N HIS A 99 0.73 10.61 -3.76
CA HIS A 99 -0.38 10.94 -4.65
C HIS A 99 -0.84 12.38 -4.42
N ALA A 100 -1.06 13.09 -5.53
CA ALA A 100 -1.62 14.43 -5.50
C ALA A 100 -3.05 14.39 -4.91
N ASP A 101 -3.35 15.34 -4.05
CA ASP A 101 -4.71 15.54 -3.54
C ASP A 101 -5.61 16.23 -4.60
N LYS A 102 -6.90 16.38 -4.27
CA LYS A 102 -7.86 17.00 -5.18
C LYS A 102 -7.45 18.42 -5.60
N ASN A 103 -6.90 19.21 -4.69
CA ASN A 103 -6.54 20.59 -4.95
C ASN A 103 -5.31 20.66 -5.87
N GLN A 104 -4.29 19.84 -5.60
CA GLN A 104 -3.11 19.69 -6.44
C GLN A 104 -3.47 19.22 -7.85
N LEU A 105 -4.39 18.25 -7.98
CA LEU A 105 -4.87 17.80 -9.29
C LEU A 105 -5.64 18.89 -10.03
N THR A 106 -6.46 19.67 -9.33
CA THR A 106 -7.22 20.78 -9.93
C THR A 106 -6.29 21.90 -10.39
N GLU A 107 -5.27 22.24 -9.59
CA GLU A 107 -4.26 23.22 -9.95
C GLU A 107 -3.45 22.77 -11.17
N TRP A 108 -3.01 21.51 -11.18
CA TRP A 108 -2.30 20.91 -12.31
C TRP A 108 -3.14 20.95 -13.60
N LEU A 109 -4.43 20.59 -13.52
CA LEU A 109 -5.35 20.66 -14.65
C LEU A 109 -5.54 22.10 -15.14
N GLY A 110 -5.61 23.08 -14.23
CA GLY A 110 -5.71 24.50 -14.54
C GLY A 110 -4.47 25.07 -15.25
N ALA A 111 -3.31 24.48 -15.01
CA ALA A 111 -2.05 24.88 -15.66
C ALA A 111 -1.93 24.39 -17.11
N ILE A 112 -2.79 23.49 -17.57
CA ILE A 112 -2.79 22.99 -18.94
C ILE A 112 -3.41 24.06 -19.86
N LYS A 113 -2.58 24.69 -20.69
CA LYS A 113 -2.97 25.79 -21.59
C LYS A 113 -3.87 25.37 -22.76
N LYS A 114 -3.92 24.10 -23.13
CA LYS A 114 -4.86 23.56 -24.12
C LYS A 114 -6.03 22.90 -23.39
N GLN A 115 -7.23 23.37 -23.64
CA GLN A 115 -8.43 22.67 -23.17
C GLN A 115 -8.43 21.25 -23.74
N ALA A 116 -8.32 20.27 -22.87
CA ALA A 116 -8.53 18.90 -23.28
C ALA A 116 -10.01 18.69 -23.53
N GLY A 117 -10.40 18.36 -24.77
CA GLY A 117 -11.78 18.07 -25.16
C GLY A 117 -12.30 16.73 -24.61
N ALA A 118 -11.63 16.13 -23.65
CA ALA A 118 -12.02 14.85 -23.07
C ALA A 118 -11.81 14.83 -21.56
N CYS A 119 -12.82 14.39 -20.81
CA CYS A 119 -12.68 14.01 -19.41
C CYS A 119 -12.08 12.61 -19.31
N ILE A 120 -10.97 12.47 -18.60
CA ILE A 120 -10.46 11.16 -18.25
C ILE A 120 -11.26 10.68 -17.04
N TYR A 121 -12.13 9.70 -17.27
CA TYR A 121 -12.85 9.01 -16.21
C TYR A 121 -11.97 7.86 -15.70
N SER A 122 -11.56 7.94 -14.44
CA SER A 122 -10.93 6.78 -13.76
C SER A 122 -12.03 5.95 -13.11
N PRO A 123 -12.20 4.67 -13.48
CA PRO A 123 -13.25 3.81 -12.94
C PRO A 123 -12.86 3.24 -11.57
N TRP A 124 -12.37 4.04 -10.65
CA TRP A 124 -12.19 3.62 -9.26
C TRP A 124 -13.56 3.56 -8.59
N ARG A 125 -14.09 2.35 -8.44
CA ARG A 125 -15.33 2.10 -7.73
C ARG A 125 -15.16 2.52 -6.27
N GLY A 126 -15.86 3.55 -5.84
CA GLY A 126 -16.01 3.89 -4.42
C GLY A 126 -15.75 5.33 -4.00
N ILE A 127 -15.16 6.17 -4.85
CA ILE A 127 -15.05 7.59 -4.58
C ILE A 127 -15.80 8.34 -5.67
N HIS A 128 -16.86 9.02 -5.29
CA HIS A 128 -17.58 9.95 -6.19
C HIS A 128 -16.70 11.17 -6.49
N SER A 129 -15.66 10.98 -7.27
CA SER A 129 -14.88 12.07 -7.86
C SER A 129 -15.61 12.50 -9.13
N ARG A 130 -16.59 13.36 -8.98
CA ARG A 130 -17.09 14.14 -10.11
C ARG A 130 -15.99 15.11 -10.50
N VAL A 131 -15.23 14.80 -11.53
CA VAL A 131 -14.45 15.81 -12.22
C VAL A 131 -15.46 16.68 -12.97
N LEU A 132 -15.68 17.89 -12.48
CA LEU A 132 -16.52 18.89 -13.15
C LEU A 132 -15.77 19.36 -14.40
N CYS A 133 -16.15 18.84 -15.57
CA CYS A 133 -15.83 19.52 -16.81
C CYS A 133 -16.69 20.78 -16.86
N LYS A 134 -16.06 21.95 -16.97
CA LYS A 134 -16.79 23.16 -17.43
C LYS A 134 -17.26 22.89 -18.86
N PRO A 135 -18.52 23.13 -19.15
CA PRO A 135 -18.97 23.06 -20.55
C PRO A 135 -18.20 24.09 -21.35
N CYS A 136 -17.74 23.68 -22.53
CA CYS A 136 -17.27 24.62 -23.56
C CYS A 136 -18.43 25.54 -23.92
N ALA A 137 -18.24 26.83 -23.72
CA ALA A 137 -19.09 27.84 -24.33
C ALA A 137 -18.70 27.97 -25.80
#